data_4174cbaa814e48765f7d1099f66c8094
#
_entry.id   4174cbaa814e48765f7d1099f66c8094
#
_cell.length_a   1.000
_cell.length_b   1.000
_cell.length_c   1.000
_cell.angle_alpha   90.00
_cell.angle_beta   90.00
_cell.angle_gamma   90.00
#
_symmetry.space_group_name_H-M   'P 1'
#
loop_
_entity.id
_entity.type
_entity.pdbx_description
1 polymer ?
#
loop_
_entity_poly.entity_id
_entity_poly.type
_entity_poly.pdbx_seq_one_letter_code
_entity_poly.pdbx_strand_id
1 'polypeptide(L)'
;MADRPEPLPPEACTGLVERLLPGARALACEPLPGGVSAQTTALTLEAEDGARRRVVVRRYDAASGRHDPGADLTREHALLRALHEAGLPVAEPLLLDAEGALLGTPCLVVAFVERDGDGPALPPRLERMAAQLAAVHALPTHALPPLPERVDPLPELYDWLPTTPAGAAARSALAAQPDTRWHGPFVLLHGDFWPENLLWKDGRIAAVLDWEDAALGDPHADLAGARLELALAHDEAAAESFTRAYALRRPLDPGRLPLWELYVSSAMLHLLGGWGLPPERERLMRRRAERFLEGAARRLAGADPGTAITFGD
;
A
#
# COMPACT_ATOMS: atom_id res chain seq x y z
N MET A 1 -24.28 4.55 -3.24
CA MET A 1 -23.67 5.42 -2.22
C MET A 1 -23.68 4.56 -0.97
N ALA A 2 -22.56 3.93 -0.63
CA ALA A 2 -22.45 3.24 0.66
C ALA A 2 -22.61 4.30 1.75
N ASP A 3 -23.45 4.02 2.73
CA ASP A 3 -23.68 4.88 3.88
C ASP A 3 -22.32 5.16 4.54
N ARG A 4 -21.89 6.41 4.57
CA ARG A 4 -20.67 6.77 5.28
C ARG A 4 -20.90 6.42 6.75
N PRO A 5 -19.98 5.68 7.37
CA PRO A 5 -20.10 5.37 8.78
C PRO A 5 -20.27 6.65 9.60
N GLU A 6 -21.20 6.61 10.55
CA GLU A 6 -21.41 7.75 11.44
C GLU A 6 -20.09 8.10 12.16
N PRO A 7 -19.75 9.40 12.21
CA PRO A 7 -18.60 9.85 12.99
C PRO A 7 -18.74 9.36 14.42
N LEU A 8 -17.63 8.90 15.01
CA LEU A 8 -17.61 8.59 16.44
C LEU A 8 -17.92 9.85 17.22
N PRO A 9 -19.01 9.94 18.02
CA PRO A 9 -19.19 11.05 18.90
C PRO A 9 -18.13 11.04 20.01
N PRO A 10 -17.65 12.21 20.48
CA PRO A 10 -16.58 12.31 21.49
C PRO A 10 -16.86 11.47 22.74
N GLU A 11 -18.13 11.39 23.17
CA GLU A 11 -18.55 10.60 24.33
C GLU A 11 -18.35 9.09 24.14
N ALA A 12 -18.48 8.58 22.92
CA ALA A 12 -18.22 7.17 22.62
C ALA A 12 -16.74 6.82 22.75
N CYS A 13 -15.85 7.81 22.69
CA CYS A 13 -14.40 7.61 22.79
C CYS A 13 -13.88 7.67 24.24
N THR A 14 -14.73 7.90 25.25
CA THR A 14 -14.28 8.11 26.64
C THR A 14 -13.41 6.98 27.17
N GLY A 15 -13.82 5.72 26.99
CA GLY A 15 -13.03 4.55 27.43
C GLY A 15 -11.71 4.40 26.68
N LEU A 16 -11.69 4.71 25.39
CA LEU A 16 -10.48 4.70 24.58
C LEU A 16 -9.51 5.81 25.03
N VAL A 17 -10.03 7.01 25.24
CA VAL A 17 -9.23 8.18 25.68
C VAL A 17 -8.61 7.95 27.03
N GLU A 18 -9.38 7.44 28.00
CA GLU A 18 -8.86 7.10 29.34
C GLU A 18 -7.77 6.03 29.27
N ARG A 19 -7.89 5.06 28.35
CA ARG A 19 -6.89 4.02 28.15
C ARG A 19 -5.59 4.55 27.49
N LEU A 20 -5.71 5.53 26.57
CA LEU A 20 -4.59 6.16 25.86
C LEU A 20 -3.86 7.18 26.71
N LEU A 21 -4.61 8.02 27.41
CA LEU A 21 -4.11 9.16 28.17
C LEU A 21 -5.05 9.42 29.35
N PRO A 22 -4.80 8.78 30.50
CA PRO A 22 -5.64 8.94 31.69
C PRO A 22 -5.86 10.41 32.06
N GLY A 23 -7.10 10.78 32.41
CA GLY A 23 -7.49 12.15 32.74
C GLY A 23 -7.68 13.08 31.53
N ALA A 24 -7.42 12.64 30.32
CA ALA A 24 -7.66 13.43 29.12
C ALA A 24 -9.12 13.37 28.68
N ARG A 25 -9.50 14.32 27.81
CA ARG A 25 -10.83 14.34 27.16
C ARG A 25 -10.72 14.45 25.64
N ALA A 26 -11.68 13.88 24.94
CA ALA A 26 -11.81 14.10 23.50
C ALA A 26 -12.45 15.47 23.25
N LEU A 27 -11.79 16.30 22.45
CA LEU A 27 -12.32 17.60 22.02
C LEU A 27 -13.06 17.52 20.70
N ALA A 28 -12.56 16.71 19.76
CA ALA A 28 -13.11 16.57 18.43
C ALA A 28 -12.85 15.17 17.87
N CYS A 29 -13.78 14.71 17.04
CA CYS A 29 -13.72 13.48 16.28
C CYS A 29 -14.01 13.81 14.82
N GLU A 30 -13.01 13.74 13.95
CA GLU A 30 -13.08 14.12 12.55
C GLU A 30 -12.89 12.89 11.66
N PRO A 31 -13.89 12.50 10.83
CA PRO A 31 -13.68 11.44 9.85
C PRO A 31 -12.58 11.84 8.87
N LEU A 32 -11.61 10.96 8.67
CA LEU A 32 -10.59 11.16 7.64
C LEU A 32 -11.09 10.54 6.33
N PRO A 33 -10.98 11.28 5.20
CA PRO A 33 -11.30 10.73 3.89
C PRO A 33 -10.21 9.75 3.45
N GLY A 34 -10.60 8.70 2.75
CA GLY A 34 -9.70 7.66 2.25
C GLY A 34 -9.82 6.38 3.08
N GLY A 35 -9.38 5.27 2.47
CA GLY A 35 -9.54 3.92 3.03
C GLY A 35 -10.88 3.30 2.63
N VAL A 36 -10.78 2.16 1.93
CA VAL A 36 -11.95 1.35 1.53
C VAL A 36 -12.22 0.28 2.58
N SER A 37 -11.20 -0.13 3.29
CA SER A 37 -11.18 -1.29 4.21
C SER A 37 -11.46 -0.95 5.67
N ALA A 38 -11.20 0.29 6.10
CA ALA A 38 -11.33 0.72 7.49
C ALA A 38 -12.00 2.09 7.63
N GLN A 39 -12.74 2.27 8.72
CA GLN A 39 -13.21 3.59 9.15
C GLN A 39 -12.09 4.30 9.89
N THR A 40 -11.66 5.43 9.37
CA THR A 40 -10.55 6.20 9.94
C THR A 40 -11.05 7.52 10.52
N THR A 41 -10.75 7.76 11.79
CA THR A 41 -11.18 8.98 12.51
C THR A 41 -9.98 9.61 13.20
N ALA A 42 -9.76 10.90 13.00
CA ALA A 42 -8.82 11.69 13.80
C ALA A 42 -9.50 12.13 15.10
N LEU A 43 -8.85 11.86 16.24
CA LEU A 43 -9.26 12.38 17.54
C LEU A 43 -8.30 13.46 17.98
N THR A 44 -8.86 14.60 18.44
CA THR A 44 -8.11 15.61 19.16
C THR A 44 -8.34 15.43 20.64
N LEU A 45 -7.29 15.18 21.40
CA LEU A 45 -7.29 14.95 22.84
C LEU A 45 -6.72 16.17 23.55
N GLU A 46 -7.24 16.48 24.73
CA GLU A 46 -6.70 17.49 25.64
C GLU A 46 -6.38 16.83 26.98
N ALA A 47 -5.11 16.86 27.37
CA ALA A 47 -4.63 16.37 28.65
C ALA A 47 -5.02 17.34 29.79
N GLU A 48 -4.88 16.92 31.06
CA GLU A 48 -5.19 17.73 32.24
C GLU A 48 -4.38 19.04 32.31
N ASP A 49 -3.16 19.05 31.79
CA ASP A 49 -2.28 20.23 31.70
C ASP A 49 -2.63 21.17 30.51
N GLY A 50 -3.70 20.86 29.76
CA GLY A 50 -4.11 21.61 28.59
C GLY A 50 -3.35 21.28 27.31
N ALA A 51 -2.37 20.37 27.35
CA ALA A 51 -1.65 19.94 26.14
C ALA A 51 -2.59 19.20 25.19
N ARG A 52 -2.47 19.49 23.89
CA ARG A 52 -3.26 18.83 22.86
C ARG A 52 -2.46 17.80 22.10
N ARG A 53 -3.08 16.67 21.87
CA ARG A 53 -2.54 15.58 21.03
C ARG A 53 -3.57 15.15 20.01
N ARG A 54 -3.10 14.74 18.85
CA ARG A 54 -3.95 14.14 17.81
C ARG A 54 -3.55 12.68 17.61
N VAL A 55 -4.55 11.82 17.49
CA VAL A 55 -4.36 10.40 17.17
C VAL A 55 -5.33 10.00 16.08
N VAL A 56 -5.05 8.88 15.43
CA VAL A 56 -5.92 8.30 14.40
C VAL A 56 -6.43 6.96 14.89
N VAL A 57 -7.75 6.79 14.88
CA VAL A 57 -8.43 5.51 15.20
C VAL A 57 -8.84 4.88 13.89
N ARG A 58 -8.34 3.68 13.62
CA ARG A 58 -8.75 2.80 12.51
C ARG A 58 -9.63 1.69 13.07
N ARG A 59 -10.84 1.54 12.52
CA ARG A 59 -11.81 0.50 12.93
C ARG A 59 -12.22 -0.31 11.72
N TYR A 60 -12.34 -1.61 11.92
CA TYR A 60 -12.99 -2.48 10.95
C TYR A 60 -14.39 -2.82 11.43
N ASP A 61 -15.38 -2.57 10.61
CA ASP A 61 -16.77 -2.97 10.86
C ASP A 61 -17.11 -4.30 10.17
N ALA A 62 -18.32 -4.78 10.42
CA ALA A 62 -18.79 -6.01 9.79
C ALA A 62 -18.93 -5.91 8.25
N ALA A 63 -18.98 -4.69 7.70
CA ALA A 63 -19.08 -4.45 6.26
C ALA A 63 -17.71 -4.46 5.57
N SER A 64 -16.59 -4.50 6.31
CA SER A 64 -15.24 -4.56 5.76
C SER A 64 -14.93 -5.82 4.94
N GLY A 65 -15.78 -6.85 5.03
CA GLY A 65 -15.59 -8.14 4.36
C GLY A 65 -14.44 -8.99 4.93
N ARG A 66 -13.81 -8.55 6.02
CA ARG A 66 -12.70 -9.26 6.66
C ARG A 66 -13.22 -10.44 7.49
N HIS A 67 -12.49 -11.56 7.43
CA HIS A 67 -12.86 -12.76 8.15
C HIS A 67 -12.56 -12.64 9.67
N ASP A 68 -11.42 -12.06 10.01
CA ASP A 68 -10.99 -11.83 11.40
C ASP A 68 -10.28 -10.46 11.54
N PRO A 69 -11.08 -9.39 11.70
CA PRO A 69 -10.53 -8.03 11.82
C PRO A 69 -9.58 -7.86 13.02
N GLY A 70 -9.82 -8.59 14.12
CA GLY A 70 -8.98 -8.51 15.31
C GLY A 70 -7.59 -9.11 15.08
N ALA A 71 -7.51 -10.26 14.41
CA ALA A 71 -6.25 -10.89 14.03
C ALA A 71 -5.48 -10.02 13.01
N ASP A 72 -6.18 -9.43 12.03
CA ASP A 72 -5.58 -8.53 11.04
C ASP A 72 -4.96 -7.30 11.72
N LEU A 73 -5.70 -6.63 12.62
CA LEU A 73 -5.18 -5.49 13.38
C LEU A 73 -4.05 -5.87 14.33
N THR A 74 -4.07 -7.07 14.90
CA THR A 74 -2.98 -7.56 15.76
C THR A 74 -1.69 -7.71 14.95
N ARG A 75 -1.77 -8.26 13.75
CA ARG A 75 -0.63 -8.40 12.83
C ARG A 75 -0.12 -7.03 12.38
N GLU A 76 -1.02 -6.13 11.97
CA GLU A 76 -0.67 -4.77 11.57
C GLU A 76 -0.02 -3.98 12.71
N HIS A 77 -0.56 -4.04 13.91
CA HIS A 77 0.01 -3.40 15.10
C HIS A 77 1.43 -3.92 15.40
N ALA A 78 1.63 -5.23 15.36
CA ALA A 78 2.96 -5.83 15.58
C ALA A 78 3.96 -5.40 14.49
N LEU A 79 3.52 -5.34 13.23
CA LEU A 79 4.34 -4.85 12.13
C LEU A 79 4.69 -3.38 12.31
N LEU A 80 3.72 -2.50 12.54
CA LEU A 80 3.96 -1.06 12.74
C LEU A 80 4.93 -0.79 13.90
N ARG A 81 4.85 -1.56 14.98
CA ARG A 81 5.83 -1.48 16.08
C ARG A 81 7.23 -1.80 15.61
N ALA A 82 7.42 -2.92 14.91
CA ALA A 82 8.71 -3.33 14.39
C ALA A 82 9.29 -2.29 13.40
N LEU A 83 8.45 -1.72 12.53
CA LEU A 83 8.85 -0.68 11.59
C LEU A 83 9.23 0.63 12.29
N HIS A 84 8.47 1.05 13.28
CA HIS A 84 8.75 2.24 14.08
C HIS A 84 10.05 2.09 14.87
N GLU A 85 10.24 0.95 15.53
CA GLU A 85 11.47 0.62 16.28
C GLU A 85 12.70 0.55 15.35
N ALA A 86 12.51 0.14 14.09
CA ALA A 86 13.55 0.16 13.05
C ALA A 86 13.82 1.57 12.48
N GLY A 87 13.07 2.59 12.88
CA GLY A 87 13.23 3.97 12.42
C GLY A 87 12.67 4.27 11.05
N LEU A 88 11.79 3.41 10.50
CA LEU A 88 11.05 3.72 9.28
C LEU A 88 9.97 4.78 9.56
N PRO A 89 9.68 5.65 8.59
CA PRO A 89 8.63 6.64 8.71
C PRO A 89 7.25 5.96 8.63
N VAL A 90 6.73 5.58 9.78
CA VAL A 90 5.38 5.05 9.97
C VAL A 90 4.72 5.77 11.15
N ALA A 91 3.39 5.78 11.18
CA ALA A 91 2.68 6.29 12.34
C ALA A 91 2.95 5.37 13.56
N GLU A 92 3.35 5.97 14.69
CA GLU A 92 3.60 5.21 15.93
C GLU A 92 2.32 4.51 16.38
N PRO A 93 2.31 3.17 16.55
CA PRO A 93 1.16 2.45 17.09
C PRO A 93 1.06 2.66 18.60
N LEU A 94 -0.08 3.19 19.07
CA LEU A 94 -0.30 3.62 20.44
C LEU A 94 -1.14 2.64 21.25
N LEU A 95 -2.19 2.06 20.63
CA LEU A 95 -3.10 1.14 21.30
C LEU A 95 -3.75 0.18 20.29
N LEU A 96 -3.89 -1.08 20.69
CA LEU A 96 -4.66 -2.10 19.99
C LEU A 96 -5.82 -2.56 20.88
N ASP A 97 -7.02 -2.57 20.35
CA ASP A 97 -8.21 -3.23 20.90
C ASP A 97 -8.73 -4.25 19.89
N ALA A 98 -8.11 -5.44 19.91
CA ALA A 98 -8.44 -6.50 18.96
C ALA A 98 -9.82 -7.14 19.20
N GLU A 99 -10.33 -7.04 20.42
CA GLU A 99 -11.62 -7.61 20.82
C GLU A 99 -12.78 -6.62 20.68
N GLY A 100 -12.49 -5.34 20.43
CA GLY A 100 -13.50 -4.30 20.32
C GLY A 100 -14.15 -3.90 21.64
N ALA A 101 -13.46 -4.11 22.75
CA ALA A 101 -13.99 -3.81 24.09
C ALA A 101 -14.23 -2.33 24.35
N LEU A 102 -13.48 -1.43 23.65
CA LEU A 102 -13.53 0.01 23.87
C LEU A 102 -14.57 0.72 22.99
N LEU A 103 -14.74 0.27 21.74
CA LEU A 103 -15.61 0.92 20.75
C LEU A 103 -16.67 0.01 20.16
N GLY A 104 -16.84 -1.22 20.68
CA GLY A 104 -17.76 -2.21 20.17
C GLY A 104 -17.29 -2.90 18.88
N THR A 105 -16.14 -2.50 18.33
CA THR A 105 -15.50 -3.08 17.15
C THR A 105 -13.99 -3.05 17.31
N PRO A 106 -13.25 -4.01 16.74
CA PRO A 106 -11.79 -3.99 16.76
C PRO A 106 -11.24 -2.67 16.25
N CYS A 107 -10.23 -2.12 16.95
CA CYS A 107 -9.60 -0.88 16.54
C CYS A 107 -8.10 -0.84 16.82
N LEU A 108 -7.39 -0.08 15.99
CA LEU A 108 -5.99 0.27 16.13
C LEU A 108 -5.88 1.79 16.22
N VAL A 109 -5.15 2.27 17.24
CA VAL A 109 -4.86 3.71 17.40
C VAL A 109 -3.39 3.96 17.11
N VAL A 110 -3.15 4.93 16.24
CA VAL A 110 -1.81 5.38 15.88
C VAL A 110 -1.66 6.89 16.11
N ALA A 111 -0.43 7.35 16.26
CA ALA A 111 -0.15 8.78 16.32
C ALA A 111 -0.58 9.47 15.03
N PHE A 112 -1.15 10.67 15.14
CA PHE A 112 -1.45 11.48 13.97
C PHE A 112 -0.14 12.04 13.37
N VAL A 113 0.07 11.81 12.09
CA VAL A 113 1.23 12.34 11.37
C VAL A 113 0.81 13.59 10.60
N GLU A 114 1.44 14.71 10.94
CA GLU A 114 1.21 15.97 10.25
C GLU A 114 1.77 15.94 8.82
N ARG A 115 1.02 16.51 7.88
CA ARG A 115 1.42 16.66 6.48
C ARG A 115 1.23 18.11 6.01
N ASP A 116 2.00 18.53 5.02
CA ASP A 116 1.95 19.89 4.46
C ASP A 116 1.69 19.93 2.94
N GLY A 117 1.34 18.79 2.34
CA GLY A 117 1.02 18.70 0.91
C GLY A 117 1.26 17.32 0.34
N ASP A 118 1.40 17.28 -1.00
CA ASP A 118 1.57 16.04 -1.76
C ASP A 118 3.03 15.71 -2.06
N GLY A 119 3.95 16.38 -1.38
CA GLY A 119 5.39 16.22 -1.57
C GLY A 119 5.96 17.07 -2.72
N PRO A 120 7.26 16.90 -3.03
CA PRO A 120 7.91 17.65 -4.07
C PRO A 120 7.38 17.30 -5.47
N ALA A 121 7.59 18.19 -6.44
CA ALA A 121 7.33 17.88 -7.84
C ALA A 121 8.23 16.73 -8.34
N LEU A 122 7.87 16.14 -9.49
CA LEU A 122 8.75 15.20 -10.19
C LEU A 122 9.99 15.93 -10.75
N PRO A 123 11.17 15.29 -10.84
CA PRO A 123 11.49 13.90 -10.46
C PRO A 123 11.87 13.68 -8.99
N PRO A 124 12.19 14.70 -8.13
CA PRO A 124 12.64 14.46 -6.76
C PRO A 124 11.69 13.59 -5.91
N ARG A 125 10.39 13.63 -6.19
CA ARG A 125 9.40 12.75 -5.54
C ARG A 125 9.71 11.29 -5.80
N LEU A 126 9.96 10.93 -7.07
CA LEU A 126 10.22 9.55 -7.49
C LEU A 126 11.50 9.00 -6.85
N GLU A 127 12.55 9.82 -6.75
CA GLU A 127 13.80 9.44 -6.10
C GLU A 127 13.60 9.13 -4.61
N ARG A 128 12.79 9.93 -3.91
CA ARG A 128 12.47 9.71 -2.48
C ARG A 128 11.58 8.51 -2.27
N MET A 129 10.59 8.31 -3.13
CA MET A 129 9.75 7.11 -3.11
C MET A 129 10.60 5.85 -3.32
N ALA A 130 11.47 5.85 -4.32
CA ALA A 130 12.36 4.73 -4.61
C ALA A 130 13.33 4.44 -3.44
N ALA A 131 13.87 5.49 -2.83
CA ALA A 131 14.72 5.36 -1.64
C ALA A 131 13.95 4.76 -0.45
N GLN A 132 12.70 5.20 -0.24
CA GLN A 132 11.86 4.69 0.83
C GLN A 132 11.49 3.22 0.61
N LEU A 133 11.08 2.83 -0.60
CA LEU A 133 10.78 1.43 -0.91
C LEU A 133 12.03 0.55 -0.76
N ALA A 134 13.18 1.02 -1.23
CA ALA A 134 14.44 0.30 -1.05
C ALA A 134 14.82 0.13 0.44
N ALA A 135 14.50 1.11 1.30
CA ALA A 135 14.69 1.02 2.74
C ALA A 135 13.74 -0.01 3.38
N VAL A 136 12.47 -0.06 2.96
CA VAL A 136 11.52 -1.10 3.38
C VAL A 136 12.06 -2.49 3.04
N HIS A 137 12.46 -2.70 1.80
CA HIS A 137 12.99 -3.98 1.33
C HIS A 137 14.37 -4.35 1.92
N ALA A 138 15.06 -3.40 2.57
CA ALA A 138 16.33 -3.66 3.24
C ALA A 138 16.19 -4.13 4.69
N LEU A 139 14.98 -4.11 5.26
CA LEU A 139 14.75 -4.53 6.64
C LEU A 139 15.05 -6.02 6.82
N PRO A 140 15.71 -6.39 7.94
CA PRO A 140 15.92 -7.78 8.29
C PRO A 140 14.57 -8.48 8.57
N THR A 141 14.21 -9.46 7.76
CA THR A 141 12.91 -10.15 7.86
C THR A 141 12.73 -10.94 9.17
N HIS A 142 13.82 -11.35 9.80
CA HIS A 142 13.77 -12.08 11.09
C HIS A 142 13.32 -11.21 12.27
N ALA A 143 13.32 -9.88 12.13
CA ALA A 143 12.85 -8.94 13.16
C ALA A 143 11.36 -8.60 13.00
N LEU A 144 10.70 -9.13 11.97
CA LEU A 144 9.31 -8.86 11.65
C LEU A 144 8.37 -9.91 12.25
N PRO A 145 7.11 -9.57 12.54
CA PRO A 145 6.11 -10.56 12.92
C PRO A 145 5.85 -11.54 11.77
N PRO A 146 5.19 -12.67 12.01
CA PRO A 146 4.75 -13.56 10.94
C PRO A 146 3.85 -12.82 9.94
N LEU A 147 4.21 -12.86 8.65
CA LEU A 147 3.49 -12.24 7.54
C LEU A 147 3.19 -13.29 6.47
N PRO A 148 2.14 -13.12 5.66
CA PRO A 148 1.90 -13.96 4.51
C PRO A 148 3.05 -13.90 3.51
N GLU A 149 3.19 -14.92 2.68
CA GLU A 149 4.19 -14.94 1.61
C GLU A 149 3.56 -14.49 0.29
N ARG A 150 4.29 -13.67 -0.47
CA ARG A 150 3.94 -13.25 -1.84
C ARG A 150 5.13 -13.55 -2.75
N VAL A 151 5.19 -14.78 -3.22
CA VAL A 151 6.36 -15.33 -3.95
C VAL A 151 6.03 -15.78 -5.36
N ASP A 152 4.76 -15.90 -5.70
CA ASP A 152 4.28 -16.35 -6.99
C ASP A 152 2.99 -15.61 -7.36
N PRO A 153 2.89 -14.97 -8.52
CA PRO A 153 1.63 -14.35 -8.96
C PRO A 153 0.55 -15.37 -9.37
N LEU A 154 0.93 -16.66 -9.49
CA LEU A 154 -0.01 -17.73 -9.84
C LEU A 154 -0.57 -18.41 -8.57
N PRO A 155 -1.81 -18.95 -8.61
CA PRO A 155 -2.68 -19.05 -9.81
C PRO A 155 -3.52 -17.80 -10.09
N GLU A 156 -3.66 -16.85 -9.15
CA GLU A 156 -4.60 -15.73 -9.20
C GLU A 156 -4.48 -14.91 -10.49
N LEU A 157 -3.26 -14.74 -11.00
CA LEU A 157 -3.03 -14.02 -12.24
C LEU A 157 -3.85 -14.60 -13.40
N TYR A 158 -3.94 -15.93 -13.52
CA TYR A 158 -4.71 -16.55 -14.59
C TYR A 158 -6.22 -16.27 -14.50
N ASP A 159 -6.74 -16.18 -13.28
CA ASP A 159 -8.16 -15.91 -13.02
C ASP A 159 -8.52 -14.45 -13.31
N TRP A 160 -7.57 -13.52 -13.19
CA TRP A 160 -7.79 -12.09 -13.40
C TRP A 160 -7.45 -11.60 -14.81
N LEU A 161 -6.79 -12.41 -15.65
CA LEU A 161 -6.46 -12.02 -17.01
C LEU A 161 -7.73 -11.68 -17.81
N PRO A 162 -7.83 -10.46 -18.38
CA PRO A 162 -9.02 -10.07 -19.13
C PRO A 162 -9.19 -10.89 -20.42
N THR A 163 -10.44 -11.04 -20.88
CA THR A 163 -10.77 -11.71 -22.15
C THR A 163 -10.60 -10.76 -23.35
N THR A 164 -9.48 -10.04 -23.39
CA THR A 164 -9.10 -9.08 -24.44
C THR A 164 -7.87 -9.59 -25.20
N PRO A 165 -7.51 -9.01 -26.35
CA PRO A 165 -6.27 -9.32 -27.02
C PRO A 165 -5.03 -9.17 -26.12
N ALA A 166 -5.00 -8.16 -25.25
CA ALA A 166 -3.94 -7.96 -24.26
C ALA A 166 -3.85 -9.14 -23.28
N GLY A 167 -4.99 -9.59 -22.75
CA GLY A 167 -5.04 -10.76 -21.85
C GLY A 167 -4.65 -12.07 -22.55
N ALA A 168 -5.00 -12.23 -23.83
CA ALA A 168 -4.56 -13.39 -24.61
C ALA A 168 -3.03 -13.38 -24.83
N ALA A 169 -2.43 -12.23 -25.14
CA ALA A 169 -0.99 -12.06 -25.24
C ALA A 169 -0.27 -12.35 -23.92
N ALA A 170 -0.81 -11.82 -22.79
CA ALA A 170 -0.29 -12.09 -21.46
C ALA A 170 -0.34 -13.59 -21.12
N ARG A 171 -1.45 -14.26 -21.39
CA ARG A 171 -1.61 -15.71 -21.18
C ARG A 171 -0.59 -16.51 -21.99
N SER A 172 -0.34 -16.12 -23.23
CA SER A 172 0.68 -16.78 -24.09
C SER A 172 2.09 -16.57 -23.56
N ALA A 173 2.43 -15.35 -23.13
CA ALA A 173 3.73 -15.03 -22.55
C ALA A 173 3.98 -15.79 -21.23
N LEU A 174 2.95 -15.90 -20.36
CA LEU A 174 3.02 -16.67 -19.12
C LEU A 174 3.21 -18.16 -19.36
N ALA A 175 2.48 -18.74 -20.34
CA ALA A 175 2.58 -20.16 -20.67
C ALA A 175 3.99 -20.57 -21.16
N ALA A 176 4.80 -19.61 -21.62
CA ALA A 176 6.18 -19.83 -22.02
C ALA A 176 7.17 -19.77 -20.83
N GLN A 177 6.71 -19.35 -19.62
CA GLN A 177 7.58 -19.27 -18.43
C GLN A 177 7.67 -20.64 -17.77
N PRO A 178 8.89 -21.21 -17.58
CA PRO A 178 9.06 -22.52 -16.96
C PRO A 178 8.78 -22.50 -15.45
N ASP A 179 8.98 -21.36 -14.81
CA ASP A 179 8.81 -21.15 -13.39
C ASP A 179 8.49 -19.68 -13.09
N THR A 180 7.43 -19.45 -12.32
CA THR A 180 6.97 -18.12 -11.92
C THR A 180 7.23 -17.84 -10.45
N ARG A 181 7.67 -18.85 -9.68
CA ARG A 181 7.94 -18.71 -8.26
C ARG A 181 9.24 -17.95 -8.00
N TRP A 182 9.24 -17.11 -6.97
CA TRP A 182 10.44 -16.43 -6.48
C TRP A 182 11.31 -17.38 -5.63
N HIS A 183 12.60 -17.47 -5.98
CA HIS A 183 13.59 -18.27 -5.26
C HIS A 183 14.71 -17.43 -4.64
N GLY A 184 14.63 -16.12 -4.78
CA GLY A 184 15.58 -15.19 -4.17
C GLY A 184 15.28 -14.91 -2.70
N PRO A 185 16.09 -14.04 -2.07
CA PRO A 185 15.83 -13.60 -0.69
C PRO A 185 14.47 -12.93 -0.56
N PHE A 186 13.74 -13.28 0.49
CA PHE A 186 12.49 -12.60 0.82
C PHE A 186 12.78 -11.23 1.43
N VAL A 187 12.02 -10.25 1.00
CA VAL A 187 12.02 -8.91 1.59
C VAL A 187 10.65 -8.61 2.21
N LEU A 188 10.59 -7.62 3.07
CA LEU A 188 9.30 -7.06 3.47
C LEU A 188 8.69 -6.35 2.28
N LEU A 189 7.48 -6.73 1.92
CA LEU A 189 6.65 -6.03 0.95
C LEU A 189 5.65 -5.15 1.69
N HIS A 190 5.41 -3.96 1.14
CA HIS A 190 4.30 -3.11 1.56
C HIS A 190 2.96 -3.67 1.07
N GLY A 191 2.94 -4.16 -0.16
CA GLY A 191 1.77 -4.73 -0.82
C GLY A 191 0.92 -3.73 -1.58
N ASP A 192 0.96 -2.43 -1.19
CA ASP A 192 0.22 -1.33 -1.82
C ASP A 192 1.04 -0.01 -1.76
N PHE A 193 2.29 -0.05 -2.26
CA PHE A 193 3.19 1.11 -2.23
C PHE A 193 2.96 2.05 -3.40
N TRP A 194 2.25 3.16 -3.15
CA TRP A 194 1.93 4.16 -4.17
C TRP A 194 1.86 5.59 -3.58
N PRO A 195 1.82 6.66 -4.42
CA PRO A 195 1.94 8.04 -3.93
C PRO A 195 0.94 8.47 -2.87
N GLU A 196 -0.32 7.97 -2.89
CA GLU A 196 -1.35 8.38 -1.94
C GLU A 196 -1.19 7.73 -0.56
N ASN A 197 -0.43 6.63 -0.46
CA ASN A 197 -0.04 6.02 0.80
C ASN A 197 1.20 6.67 1.44
N LEU A 198 1.66 7.81 0.91
CA LEU A 198 2.81 8.54 1.43
C LEU A 198 2.39 9.91 1.96
N LEU A 199 2.56 10.13 3.26
CA LEU A 199 2.42 11.46 3.84
C LEU A 199 3.72 12.25 3.70
N TRP A 200 3.59 13.50 3.27
CA TRP A 200 4.73 14.37 3.02
C TRP A 200 4.74 15.55 4.00
N LYS A 201 5.92 15.89 4.50
CA LYS A 201 6.18 17.07 5.32
C LYS A 201 7.57 17.61 5.05
N ASP A 202 7.69 18.91 4.85
CA ASP A 202 8.97 19.59 4.53
C ASP A 202 9.71 18.90 3.37
N GLY A 203 8.93 18.45 2.38
CA GLY A 203 9.42 17.74 1.20
C GLY A 203 10.01 16.35 1.48
N ARG A 204 9.80 15.75 2.65
CA ARG A 204 10.23 14.39 3.03
C ARG A 204 9.02 13.50 3.25
N ILE A 205 9.20 12.18 3.14
CA ILE A 205 8.17 11.22 3.53
C ILE A 205 8.11 11.20 5.06
N ALA A 206 6.99 11.68 5.60
CA ALA A 206 6.71 11.72 7.03
C ALA A 206 6.11 10.39 7.54
N ALA A 207 5.32 9.71 6.70
CA ALA A 207 4.86 8.35 6.98
C ALA A 207 4.54 7.60 5.69
N VAL A 208 4.74 6.28 5.74
CA VAL A 208 4.17 5.29 4.81
C VAL A 208 2.97 4.70 5.51
N LEU A 209 1.80 4.78 4.87
CA LEU A 209 0.50 4.35 5.40
C LEU A 209 0.09 3.02 4.78
N ASP A 210 -0.90 2.40 5.38
CA ASP A 210 -1.68 1.27 4.83
C ASP A 210 -0.86 -0.01 4.61
N TRP A 211 -0.46 -0.61 5.73
CA TRP A 211 0.34 -1.83 5.79
C TRP A 211 -0.49 -3.12 5.85
N GLU A 212 -1.79 -3.06 5.55
CA GLU A 212 -2.71 -4.20 5.67
C GLU A 212 -2.40 -5.35 4.71
N ASP A 213 -1.78 -5.04 3.55
CA ASP A 213 -1.37 -5.99 2.51
C ASP A 213 0.10 -6.42 2.62
N ALA A 214 0.75 -6.08 3.74
CA ALA A 214 2.14 -6.42 3.94
C ALA A 214 2.40 -7.93 3.90
N ALA A 215 3.50 -8.30 3.23
CA ALA A 215 3.88 -9.68 3.02
C ALA A 215 5.41 -9.86 3.04
N LEU A 216 5.88 -11.10 3.03
CA LEU A 216 7.27 -11.42 2.75
C LEU A 216 7.38 -12.03 1.35
N GLY A 217 8.33 -11.58 0.53
CA GLY A 217 8.44 -12.20 -0.78
C GLY A 217 9.33 -11.48 -1.79
N ASP A 218 8.84 -11.48 -3.02
CA ASP A 218 9.52 -10.97 -4.21
C ASP A 218 9.44 -9.44 -4.30
N PRO A 219 10.56 -8.70 -4.21
CA PRO A 219 10.57 -7.24 -4.27
C PRO A 219 9.94 -6.65 -5.54
N HIS A 220 9.89 -7.42 -6.63
CA HIS A 220 9.29 -6.97 -7.89
C HIS A 220 7.77 -6.78 -7.79
N ALA A 221 7.11 -7.38 -6.79
CA ALA A 221 5.67 -7.21 -6.56
C ALA A 221 5.33 -5.74 -6.20
N ASP A 222 6.01 -5.17 -5.20
CA ASP A 222 5.82 -3.77 -4.81
C ASP A 222 6.26 -2.80 -5.91
N LEU A 223 7.38 -3.13 -6.57
CA LEU A 223 7.89 -2.30 -7.66
C LEU A 223 6.88 -2.22 -8.81
N ALA A 224 6.27 -3.35 -9.19
CA ALA A 224 5.25 -3.40 -10.24
C ALA A 224 3.99 -2.62 -9.86
N GLY A 225 3.53 -2.73 -8.60
CA GLY A 225 2.40 -1.94 -8.08
C GLY A 225 2.65 -0.44 -8.19
N ALA A 226 3.78 0.02 -7.63
CA ALA A 226 4.17 1.43 -7.71
C ALA A 226 4.31 1.93 -9.16
N ARG A 227 4.87 1.13 -10.06
CA ARG A 227 5.02 1.46 -11.47
C ARG A 227 3.68 1.63 -12.18
N LEU A 228 2.73 0.71 -11.93
CA LEU A 228 1.38 0.80 -12.49
C LEU A 228 0.71 2.11 -12.04
N GLU A 229 0.72 2.41 -10.75
CA GLU A 229 0.09 3.62 -10.20
C GLU A 229 0.74 4.90 -10.73
N LEU A 230 2.08 4.94 -10.86
CA LEU A 230 2.78 6.06 -11.46
C LEU A 230 2.45 6.22 -12.96
N ALA A 231 2.33 5.12 -13.71
CA ALA A 231 1.90 5.16 -15.11
C ALA A 231 0.45 5.62 -15.26
N LEU A 232 -0.42 5.30 -14.29
CA LEU A 232 -1.81 5.75 -14.26
C LEU A 232 -1.96 7.22 -13.85
N ALA A 233 -1.20 7.67 -12.87
CA ALA A 233 -1.28 9.04 -12.36
C ALA A 233 -0.53 10.04 -13.26
N HIS A 234 0.57 9.61 -13.87
CA HIS A 234 1.43 10.43 -14.70
C HIS A 234 1.61 9.81 -16.09
N ASP A 235 2.69 9.06 -16.28
CA ASP A 235 3.05 8.37 -17.53
C ASP A 235 4.06 7.25 -17.30
N GLU A 236 4.40 6.53 -18.36
CA GLU A 236 5.42 5.47 -18.33
C GLU A 236 6.81 6.00 -18.00
N ALA A 237 7.14 7.24 -18.38
CA ALA A 237 8.44 7.84 -18.10
C ALA A 237 8.64 8.06 -16.57
N ALA A 238 7.58 8.40 -15.85
CA ALA A 238 7.61 8.48 -14.39
C ALA A 238 7.87 7.11 -13.75
N ALA A 239 7.19 6.06 -14.23
CA ALA A 239 7.41 4.68 -13.78
C ALA A 239 8.85 4.22 -14.04
N GLU A 240 9.41 4.52 -15.23
CA GLU A 240 10.79 4.20 -15.57
C GLU A 240 11.80 4.98 -14.72
N SER A 241 11.54 6.26 -14.44
CA SER A 241 12.40 7.07 -13.59
C SER A 241 12.44 6.57 -12.15
N PHE A 242 11.28 6.15 -11.61
CA PHE A 242 11.18 5.49 -10.31
C PHE A 242 11.98 4.18 -10.28
N THR A 243 11.84 3.36 -11.32
CA THR A 243 12.55 2.07 -11.42
C THR A 243 14.06 2.26 -11.45
N ARG A 244 14.56 3.20 -12.26
CA ARG A 244 15.99 3.54 -12.28
C ARG A 244 16.49 4.01 -10.93
N ALA A 245 15.74 4.88 -10.26
CA ALA A 245 16.10 5.36 -8.93
C ALA A 245 16.13 4.25 -7.87
N TYR A 246 15.22 3.27 -7.96
CA TYR A 246 15.23 2.08 -7.10
C TYR A 246 16.42 1.17 -7.40
N ALA A 247 16.71 0.91 -8.68
CA ALA A 247 17.78 0.04 -9.13
C ALA A 247 19.19 0.53 -8.72
N LEU A 248 19.38 1.83 -8.57
CA LEU A 248 20.61 2.41 -7.99
C LEU A 248 20.83 1.99 -6.52
N ARG A 249 19.82 1.49 -5.84
CA ARG A 249 19.85 1.14 -4.40
C ARG A 249 19.78 -0.37 -4.16
N ARG A 250 19.08 -1.07 -5.02
CA ARG A 250 18.87 -2.52 -4.89
C ARG A 250 18.88 -3.20 -6.27
N PRO A 251 19.54 -4.36 -6.38
CA PRO A 251 19.51 -5.13 -7.62
C PRO A 251 18.09 -5.45 -8.06
N LEU A 252 17.86 -5.40 -9.36
CA LEU A 252 16.62 -5.80 -10.02
C LEU A 252 16.91 -6.91 -11.02
N ASP A 253 15.97 -7.85 -11.13
CA ASP A 253 15.88 -8.74 -12.28
C ASP A 253 14.89 -8.16 -13.29
N PRO A 254 15.37 -7.59 -14.41
CA PRO A 254 14.49 -6.97 -15.41
C PRO A 254 13.60 -8.01 -16.11
N GLY A 255 13.98 -9.29 -16.13
CA GLY A 255 13.16 -10.37 -16.67
C GLY A 255 12.00 -10.76 -15.77
N ARG A 256 12.12 -10.50 -14.46
CA ARG A 256 11.12 -10.83 -13.45
C ARG A 256 10.03 -9.75 -13.32
N LEU A 257 10.40 -8.48 -13.45
CA LEU A 257 9.48 -7.36 -13.25
C LEU A 257 8.21 -7.45 -14.12
N PRO A 258 8.27 -7.78 -15.42
CA PRO A 258 7.08 -7.91 -16.25
C PRO A 258 6.06 -8.93 -15.74
N LEU A 259 6.50 -9.98 -15.05
CA LEU A 259 5.61 -10.98 -14.48
C LEU A 259 4.67 -10.37 -13.42
N TRP A 260 5.23 -9.56 -12.51
CA TRP A 260 4.44 -8.86 -11.50
C TRP A 260 3.64 -7.69 -12.10
N GLU A 261 4.13 -7.06 -13.17
CA GLU A 261 3.35 -6.06 -13.90
C GLU A 261 2.10 -6.66 -14.54
N LEU A 262 2.17 -7.90 -15.06
CA LEU A 262 0.99 -8.64 -15.51
C LEU A 262 0.01 -8.87 -14.35
N TYR A 263 0.53 -9.26 -13.18
CA TYR A 263 -0.30 -9.50 -11.99
C TYR A 263 -1.06 -8.25 -11.57
N VAL A 264 -0.36 -7.14 -11.30
CA VAL A 264 -0.99 -5.92 -10.77
C VAL A 264 -1.95 -5.28 -11.78
N SER A 265 -1.62 -5.30 -13.07
CA SER A 265 -2.52 -4.75 -14.09
C SER A 265 -3.76 -5.62 -14.32
N SER A 266 -3.63 -6.94 -14.24
CA SER A 266 -4.78 -7.85 -14.33
C SER A 266 -5.69 -7.74 -13.10
N ALA A 267 -5.12 -7.67 -11.90
CA ALA A 267 -5.85 -7.44 -10.65
C ALA A 267 -6.64 -6.13 -10.73
N MET A 268 -5.99 -5.05 -11.16
CA MET A 268 -6.67 -3.76 -11.34
C MET A 268 -7.81 -3.84 -12.33
N LEU A 269 -7.61 -4.44 -13.52
CA LEU A 269 -8.65 -4.59 -14.53
C LEU A 269 -9.84 -5.42 -14.04
N HIS A 270 -9.57 -6.42 -13.22
CA HIS A 270 -10.59 -7.27 -12.59
C HIS A 270 -11.41 -6.50 -11.54
N LEU A 271 -10.75 -5.73 -10.68
CA LEU A 271 -11.38 -5.07 -9.52
C LEU A 271 -12.00 -3.70 -9.86
N LEU A 272 -11.53 -3.03 -10.92
CA LEU A 272 -11.84 -1.63 -11.24
C LEU A 272 -13.33 -1.32 -11.30
N GLY A 273 -14.15 -2.24 -11.84
CA GLY A 273 -15.60 -2.08 -11.92
C GLY A 273 -16.32 -2.02 -10.57
N GLY A 274 -15.70 -2.53 -9.50
CA GLY A 274 -16.21 -2.50 -8.12
C GLY A 274 -15.89 -1.22 -7.35
N TRP A 275 -15.03 -0.35 -7.87
CA TRP A 275 -14.55 0.83 -7.14
C TRP A 275 -15.51 2.03 -7.16
N GLY A 276 -16.62 1.94 -7.90
CA GLY A 276 -17.63 3.02 -7.95
C GLY A 276 -17.11 4.33 -8.53
N LEU A 277 -16.13 4.29 -9.40
CA LEU A 277 -15.53 5.46 -10.04
C LEU A 277 -16.50 6.12 -11.04
N PRO A 278 -16.38 7.44 -11.27
CA PRO A 278 -17.06 8.07 -12.39
C PRO A 278 -16.73 7.36 -13.70
N PRO A 279 -17.72 7.12 -14.60
CA PRO A 279 -17.53 6.29 -15.80
C PRO A 279 -16.39 6.74 -16.72
N GLU A 280 -16.12 8.04 -16.79
CA GLU A 280 -15.00 8.57 -17.59
C GLU A 280 -13.64 8.23 -16.98
N ARG A 281 -13.53 8.34 -15.64
CA ARG A 281 -12.31 7.98 -14.90
C ARG A 281 -12.05 6.48 -15.03
N GLU A 282 -13.07 5.66 -14.82
CA GLU A 282 -12.94 4.20 -14.97
C GLU A 282 -12.46 3.82 -16.38
N ARG A 283 -13.10 4.37 -17.42
CA ARG A 283 -12.67 4.11 -18.81
C ARG A 283 -11.22 4.55 -19.08
N LEU A 284 -10.79 5.67 -18.51
CA LEU A 284 -9.41 6.14 -18.68
C LEU A 284 -8.43 5.19 -18.00
N MET A 285 -8.68 4.81 -16.74
CA MET A 285 -7.85 3.89 -15.99
C MET A 285 -7.78 2.53 -16.68
N ARG A 286 -8.91 1.99 -17.12
CA ARG A 286 -8.96 0.73 -17.85
C ARG A 286 -8.08 0.74 -19.11
N ARG A 287 -8.18 1.78 -19.95
CA ARG A 287 -7.33 1.90 -21.14
C ARG A 287 -5.84 2.01 -20.79
N ARG A 288 -5.49 2.70 -19.72
CA ARG A 288 -4.08 2.82 -19.29
C ARG A 288 -3.56 1.50 -18.72
N ALA A 289 -4.35 0.81 -17.89
CA ALA A 289 -4.01 -0.51 -17.36
C ALA A 289 -3.88 -1.58 -18.46
N GLU A 290 -4.76 -1.57 -19.48
CA GLU A 290 -4.63 -2.47 -20.64
C GLU A 290 -3.34 -2.22 -21.42
N ARG A 291 -2.96 -0.98 -21.67
CA ARG A 291 -1.67 -0.66 -22.32
C ARG A 291 -0.47 -1.12 -21.48
N PHE A 292 -0.55 -0.93 -20.17
CA PHE A 292 0.49 -1.40 -19.25
C PHE A 292 0.64 -2.92 -19.28
N LEU A 293 -0.51 -3.63 -19.28
CA LEU A 293 -0.58 -5.10 -19.44
C LEU A 293 0.06 -5.56 -20.76
N GLU A 294 -0.28 -4.90 -21.88
CA GLU A 294 0.30 -5.21 -23.19
C GLU A 294 1.81 -5.00 -23.22
N GLY A 295 2.29 -3.90 -22.63
CA GLY A 295 3.73 -3.62 -22.50
C GLY A 295 4.45 -4.70 -21.69
N ALA A 296 3.88 -5.11 -20.56
CA ALA A 296 4.42 -6.17 -19.72
C ALA A 296 4.46 -7.52 -20.48
N ALA A 297 3.38 -7.87 -21.20
CA ALA A 297 3.33 -9.11 -21.99
C ALA A 297 4.42 -9.14 -23.07
N ARG A 298 4.65 -8.03 -23.78
CA ARG A 298 5.73 -7.93 -24.80
C ARG A 298 7.11 -8.09 -24.16
N ARG A 299 7.38 -7.44 -23.03
CA ARG A 299 8.66 -7.57 -22.31
C ARG A 299 8.89 -9.00 -21.83
N LEU A 300 7.86 -9.63 -21.25
CA LEU A 300 7.94 -11.02 -20.79
C LEU A 300 8.18 -12.00 -21.93
N ALA A 301 7.62 -11.76 -23.11
CA ALA A 301 7.85 -12.57 -24.31
C ALA A 301 9.23 -12.34 -24.98
N GLY A 302 10.04 -11.40 -24.47
CA GLY A 302 11.31 -11.04 -25.10
C GLY A 302 11.18 -10.31 -26.43
N ALA A 303 9.98 -9.79 -26.76
CA ALA A 303 9.69 -9.14 -28.03
C ALA A 303 10.05 -7.64 -28.06
N ASP A 304 10.56 -7.09 -26.98
CA ASP A 304 10.91 -5.66 -26.87
C ASP A 304 12.36 -5.49 -26.40
N PRO A 305 13.37 -5.59 -27.31
CA PRO A 305 14.77 -5.44 -26.96
C PRO A 305 15.16 -3.98 -26.63
N GLY A 306 14.22 -3.02 -26.84
CA GLY A 306 14.49 -1.58 -26.64
C GLY A 306 14.30 -1.09 -25.19
N THR A 307 13.76 -1.92 -24.30
CA THR A 307 13.53 -1.59 -22.89
C THR A 307 14.35 -2.48 -21.94
N ALA A 308 15.45 -3.04 -22.38
CA ALA A 308 16.47 -3.46 -21.44
C ALA A 308 16.81 -2.23 -20.61
N ILE A 309 16.44 -2.20 -19.32
CA ILE A 309 16.92 -1.20 -18.38
C ILE A 309 18.44 -1.41 -18.35
N THR A 310 19.17 -0.77 -19.27
CA THR A 310 20.63 -0.77 -19.27
C THR A 310 21.02 0.06 -18.08
N PHE A 311 21.39 -0.62 -17.00
CA PHE A 311 22.14 0.00 -15.92
C PHE A 311 23.51 0.34 -16.53
N GLY A 312 23.74 1.62 -16.81
CA GLY A 312 25.05 2.09 -17.25
C GLY A 312 26.07 1.73 -16.17
N ASP A 313 27.22 1.22 -16.64
CA ASP A 313 28.41 0.96 -15.82
C ASP A 313 28.88 2.21 -15.07
#